data_d4334d3a8cf678a1508b536302427ad6
#
_entry.id   d4334d3a8cf678a1508b536302427ad6
#
_cell.length_a   1.000
_cell.length_b   1.000
_cell.length_c   1.000
_cell.angle_alpha   90.00
_cell.angle_beta   90.00
_cell.angle_gamma   90.00
#
_symmetry.space_group_name_H-M   'P 1'
#
loop_
_entity.id
_entity.type
_entity.pdbx_description
1 polymer ?
#
loop_
_entity_poly.entity_id
_entity_poly.type
_entity_poly.pdbx_seq_one_letter_code
_entity_poly.pdbx_strand_id
1 'polypeptide(L)'
;MLTNEAVLTVFADYLSRDTDFEVILTSRGYTVMGWDKYREDWNTVEYCPTPEALRDALLDAYTSFREMEVTDGERDLTAAEKSKIKSERDAFTEQCEKEVAICSS
;
A
#
# COMPACT_ATOMS: atom_id res chain seq x y z
N MET A 1 13.11 -9.73 11.64
CA MET A 1 12.12 -10.27 10.69
C MET A 1 10.94 -9.30 10.55
N LEU A 2 10.52 -9.01 9.33
CA LEU A 2 9.36 -8.14 9.09
C LEU A 2 8.08 -8.78 9.66
N THR A 3 7.23 -7.95 10.29
CA THR A 3 5.95 -8.41 10.82
C THR A 3 4.80 -7.66 10.15
N ASN A 4 3.61 -8.24 10.19
CA ASN A 4 2.40 -7.58 9.66
C ASN A 4 2.14 -6.26 10.40
N GLU A 5 2.33 -6.24 11.72
CA GLU A 5 2.14 -5.06 12.55
C GLU A 5 3.08 -3.93 12.15
N ALA A 6 4.33 -4.24 11.84
CA ALA A 6 5.31 -3.26 11.37
C ALA A 6 4.85 -2.65 10.02
N VAL A 7 4.41 -3.49 9.09
CA VAL A 7 3.91 -3.04 7.79
C VAL A 7 2.71 -2.13 7.97
N LEU A 8 1.74 -2.54 8.79
CA LEU A 8 0.53 -1.74 9.03
C LEU A 8 0.86 -0.41 9.70
N THR A 9 1.84 -0.38 10.60
CA THR A 9 2.30 0.85 11.24
C THR A 9 2.88 1.83 10.21
N VAL A 10 3.72 1.32 9.32
CA VAL A 10 4.37 2.15 8.29
C VAL A 10 3.34 2.75 7.33
N PHE A 11 2.32 1.98 6.94
CA PHE A 11 1.31 2.42 5.97
C PHE A 11 0.08 3.04 6.62
N ALA A 12 0.02 3.17 7.95
CA ALA A 12 -1.17 3.63 8.67
C ALA A 12 -1.68 4.99 8.19
N ASP A 13 -0.78 5.95 8.00
CA ASP A 13 -1.15 7.29 7.53
C ASP A 13 -1.75 7.24 6.13
N TYR A 14 -1.11 6.53 5.22
CA TYR A 14 -1.64 6.35 3.87
C TYR A 14 -3.03 5.69 3.90
N LEU A 15 -3.17 4.59 4.63
CA LEU A 15 -4.43 3.85 4.70
C LEU A 15 -5.57 4.70 5.28
N SER A 16 -5.27 5.65 6.16
CA SER A 16 -6.28 6.56 6.69
C SER A 16 -6.81 7.55 5.65
N ARG A 17 -6.07 7.77 4.56
CA ARG A 17 -6.44 8.73 3.52
C ARG A 17 -7.05 8.09 2.28
N ASP A 18 -6.75 6.83 2.01
CA ASP A 18 -7.23 6.14 0.81
C ASP A 18 -8.51 5.35 1.15
N THR A 19 -9.63 5.79 0.57
CA THR A 19 -10.94 5.14 0.80
C THR A 19 -11.23 4.01 -0.18
N ASP A 20 -10.40 3.83 -1.21
CA ASP A 20 -10.60 2.82 -2.24
C ASP A 20 -9.90 1.50 -1.93
N PHE A 21 -9.01 1.47 -0.96
CA PHE A 21 -8.31 0.26 -0.54
C PHE A 21 -8.45 0.06 0.96
N GLU A 22 -8.66 -1.18 1.36
CA GLU A 22 -8.73 -1.56 2.78
C GLU A 22 -7.94 -2.83 3.02
N VAL A 23 -7.44 -2.97 4.23
CA VAL A 23 -6.78 -4.18 4.70
C VAL A 23 -7.66 -4.81 5.76
N ILE A 24 -8.02 -6.07 5.54
CA ILE A 24 -8.80 -6.83 6.51
C ILE A 24 -8.08 -8.13 6.86
N LEU A 25 -8.33 -8.62 8.05
CA LEU A 25 -7.82 -9.93 8.48
C LEU A 25 -8.87 -10.99 8.17
N THR A 26 -8.49 -11.96 7.36
CA THR A 26 -9.34 -13.09 6.98
C THR A 26 -8.71 -14.40 7.47
N SER A 27 -9.41 -15.51 7.29
CA SER A 27 -8.85 -16.82 7.59
C SER A 27 -7.62 -17.17 6.73
N ARG A 28 -7.39 -16.41 5.66
CA ARG A 28 -6.24 -16.58 4.76
C ARG A 28 -5.10 -15.60 5.07
N GLY A 29 -5.21 -14.86 6.17
CA GLY A 29 -4.25 -13.83 6.55
C GLY A 29 -4.76 -12.43 6.19
N TYR A 30 -3.87 -11.44 6.25
CA TYR A 30 -4.22 -10.09 5.85
C TYR A 30 -4.52 -10.03 4.35
N THR A 31 -5.57 -9.30 4.01
CA THR A 31 -6.08 -9.23 2.65
C THR A 31 -6.28 -7.77 2.26
N VAL A 32 -5.72 -7.36 1.13
CA VAL A 32 -5.89 -6.02 0.58
C VAL A 32 -7.04 -6.06 -0.42
N MET A 33 -8.03 -5.19 -0.23
CA MET A 33 -9.22 -5.13 -1.09
C MET A 33 -9.35 -3.75 -1.72
N GLY A 34 -9.69 -3.71 -3.01
CA GLY A 34 -9.95 -2.49 -3.75
C GLY A 34 -11.43 -2.30 -4.02
N TRP A 35 -11.93 -1.09 -3.74
CA TRP A 35 -13.34 -0.73 -3.95
C TRP A 35 -13.53 -0.16 -5.35
N ASP A 36 -14.52 -0.68 -6.07
CA ASP A 36 -14.96 -0.14 -7.36
C ASP A 36 -16.23 0.70 -7.14
N LYS A 37 -16.07 2.01 -7.20
CA LYS A 37 -17.17 2.96 -6.94
C LYS A 37 -18.23 2.96 -8.04
N TYR A 38 -17.91 2.48 -9.24
CA TYR A 38 -18.88 2.41 -10.34
C TYR A 38 -19.80 1.20 -10.18
N ARG A 39 -19.26 0.09 -9.67
CA ARG A 39 -20.02 -1.14 -9.41
C ARG A 39 -20.52 -1.22 -7.97
N GLU A 40 -20.05 -0.34 -7.12
CA GLU A 40 -20.32 -0.36 -5.68
C GLU A 40 -20.01 -1.73 -5.06
N ASP A 41 -18.81 -2.23 -5.37
CA ASP A 41 -18.41 -3.58 -4.99
C ASP A 41 -16.88 -3.65 -4.79
N TRP A 42 -16.44 -4.63 -4.02
CA TRP A 42 -15.02 -4.96 -3.88
C TRP A 42 -14.61 -5.84 -5.06
N ASN A 43 -13.77 -5.32 -5.94
CA ASN A 43 -13.39 -6.04 -7.17
C ASN A 43 -11.93 -6.52 -7.19
N THR A 44 -11.10 -6.00 -6.30
CA THR A 44 -9.71 -6.43 -6.16
C THR A 44 -9.55 -7.06 -4.80
N VAL A 45 -9.06 -8.31 -4.77
CA VAL A 45 -8.82 -9.04 -3.52
C VAL A 45 -7.45 -9.68 -3.64
N GLU A 46 -6.52 -9.27 -2.79
CA GLU A 46 -5.17 -9.82 -2.77
C GLU A 46 -4.86 -10.39 -1.40
N TYR A 47 -4.69 -11.70 -1.35
CA TYR A 47 -4.34 -12.41 -0.11
C TYR A 47 -2.85 -12.27 0.13
N CYS A 48 -2.49 -11.87 1.34
CA CYS A 48 -1.11 -11.61 1.73
C CYS A 48 -0.67 -12.58 2.82
N PRO A 49 -0.12 -13.75 2.45
CA PRO A 49 0.24 -14.78 3.43
C PRO A 49 1.48 -14.41 4.26
N THR A 50 2.25 -13.42 3.82
CA THR A 50 3.47 -13.00 4.52
C THR A 50 3.48 -11.48 4.68
N PRO A 51 4.24 -10.94 5.66
CA PRO A 51 4.41 -9.50 5.78
C PRO A 51 5.00 -8.85 4.52
N GLU A 52 5.89 -9.54 3.82
CA GLU A 52 6.49 -9.05 2.58
C GLU A 52 5.44 -8.92 1.48
N ALA A 53 4.53 -9.89 1.37
CA ALA A 53 3.42 -9.82 0.41
C ALA A 53 2.47 -8.66 0.75
N LEU A 54 2.18 -8.45 2.03
CA LEU A 54 1.37 -7.34 2.49
C LEU A 54 2.03 -6.00 2.16
N ARG A 55 3.32 -5.86 2.43
CA ARG A 55 4.09 -4.68 2.07
C ARG A 55 3.99 -4.38 0.58
N ASP A 56 4.23 -5.39 -0.25
CA ASP A 56 4.24 -5.22 -1.71
C ASP A 56 2.86 -4.85 -2.24
N ALA A 57 1.80 -5.46 -1.72
CA ALA A 57 0.42 -5.13 -2.08
C ALA A 57 0.08 -3.67 -1.71
N LEU A 58 0.51 -3.22 -0.54
CA LEU A 58 0.27 -1.84 -0.11
C LEU A 58 1.12 -0.83 -0.90
N LEU A 59 2.32 -1.21 -1.32
CA LEU A 59 3.13 -0.38 -2.22
C LEU A 59 2.41 -0.17 -3.55
N ASP A 60 1.82 -1.20 -4.11
CA ASP A 60 1.07 -1.11 -5.36
C ASP A 60 -0.20 -0.27 -5.20
N ALA A 61 -0.93 -0.46 -4.10
CA ALA A 61 -2.10 0.35 -3.78
C ALA A 61 -1.73 1.83 -3.62
N TYR A 62 -0.65 2.11 -2.92
CA TYR A 62 -0.15 3.47 -2.74
C TYR A 62 0.22 4.11 -4.09
N THR A 63 0.86 3.36 -4.98
CA THR A 63 1.23 3.86 -6.31
C THR A 63 -0.02 4.27 -7.09
N SER A 64 -1.06 3.44 -7.08
CA SER A 64 -2.33 3.74 -7.75
C SER A 64 -3.00 4.99 -7.17
N PHE A 65 -2.98 5.12 -5.84
CA PHE A 65 -3.53 6.28 -5.15
C PHE A 65 -2.82 7.57 -5.55
N ARG A 66 -1.47 7.56 -5.55
CA ARG A 66 -0.68 8.74 -5.94
C ARG A 66 -0.85 9.08 -7.41
N GLU A 67 -0.89 8.08 -8.27
CA GLU A 67 -1.10 8.30 -9.70
C GLU A 67 -2.44 9.01 -9.93
N MET A 68 -3.50 8.57 -9.29
CA MET A 68 -4.81 9.21 -9.39
C MET A 68 -4.81 10.62 -8.80
N GLU A 69 -4.13 10.84 -7.66
CA GLU A 69 -4.01 12.17 -7.05
C GLU A 69 -3.35 13.17 -7.99
N VAL A 70 -2.30 12.74 -8.69
CA VAL A 70 -1.49 13.62 -9.53
C VAL A 70 -2.14 13.87 -10.88
N THR A 71 -2.78 12.86 -11.46
CA THR A 71 -3.28 12.91 -12.84
C THR A 71 -4.80 13.05 -12.96
N ASP A 72 -5.55 12.79 -11.88
CA ASP A 72 -7.02 12.68 -11.88
C ASP A 72 -7.53 11.64 -12.89
N GLY A 73 -6.65 10.74 -13.35
CA GLY A 73 -6.99 9.78 -14.40
C GLY A 73 -7.08 10.37 -15.79
N GLU A 74 -6.67 11.63 -15.97
CA GLU A 74 -6.84 12.36 -17.23
C GLU A 74 -5.60 12.35 -18.13
N ARG A 75 -4.46 11.99 -17.59
CA ARG A 75 -3.18 11.97 -18.32
C ARG A 75 -2.22 10.97 -17.70
N ASP A 76 -1.13 10.71 -18.40
CA ASP A 76 -0.06 9.86 -17.86
C ASP A 76 0.85 10.67 -16.94
N LEU A 77 1.57 9.98 -16.06
CA LEU A 77 2.58 10.60 -15.21
C LEU A 77 3.77 11.08 -16.05
N THR A 78 4.32 12.24 -15.70
CA THR A 78 5.60 12.68 -16.25
C THR A 78 6.75 11.88 -15.65
N ALA A 79 7.93 11.94 -16.27
CA ALA A 79 9.12 11.27 -15.74
C ALA A 79 9.47 11.75 -14.33
N ALA A 80 9.35 13.04 -14.06
CA ALA A 80 9.61 13.60 -12.73
C ALA A 80 8.60 13.08 -11.69
N GLU A 81 7.33 12.97 -12.06
CA GLU A 81 6.28 12.45 -11.18
C GLU A 81 6.51 10.97 -10.87
N LYS A 82 6.86 10.17 -11.87
CA LYS A 82 7.21 8.76 -11.67
C LYS A 82 8.39 8.60 -10.72
N SER A 83 9.40 9.43 -10.89
CA SER A 83 10.60 9.41 -10.04
C SER A 83 10.27 9.76 -8.60
N LYS A 84 9.39 10.75 -8.39
CA LYS A 84 8.93 11.15 -7.06
C LYS A 84 8.17 10.03 -6.37
N ILE A 85 7.24 9.39 -7.06
CA ILE A 85 6.46 8.28 -6.52
C ILE A 85 7.36 7.09 -6.19
N LYS A 86 8.34 6.80 -7.05
CA LYS A 86 9.32 5.76 -6.77
C LYS A 86 10.10 6.04 -5.49
N SER A 87 10.52 7.29 -5.29
CA SER A 87 11.21 7.70 -4.07
C SER A 87 10.33 7.50 -2.83
N GLU A 88 9.03 7.80 -2.94
CA GLU A 88 8.07 7.59 -1.86
C GLU A 88 7.93 6.10 -1.54
N ARG A 89 7.85 5.25 -2.56
CA ARG A 89 7.81 3.78 -2.39
C ARG A 89 9.06 3.27 -1.69
N ASP A 90 10.23 3.75 -2.11
CA ASP A 90 11.51 3.37 -1.52
C ASP A 90 11.57 3.79 -0.04
N ALA A 91 11.00 4.95 0.29
CA ALA A 91 10.93 5.43 1.66
C ALA A 91 10.06 4.50 2.54
N PHE A 92 8.92 4.02 2.03
CA PHE A 92 8.10 3.05 2.75
C PHE A 92 8.85 1.74 3.01
N THR A 93 9.57 1.24 1.99
CA THR A 93 10.35 0.02 2.13
C THR A 93 11.44 0.20 3.20
N GLU A 94 12.12 1.33 3.18
CA GLU A 94 13.13 1.67 4.18
C GLU A 94 12.53 1.77 5.59
N GLN A 95 11.35 2.37 5.72
CA GLN A 95 10.64 2.45 6.99
C GLN A 95 10.29 1.07 7.54
N CYS A 96 9.86 0.15 6.68
CA CYS A 96 9.60 -1.23 7.10
C CYS A 96 10.86 -1.89 7.65
N GLU A 97 12.01 -1.66 7.03
CA GLU A 97 13.30 -2.18 7.49
C GLU A 97 13.68 -1.60 8.86
N LYS A 98 13.43 -0.31 9.06
CA LYS A 98 13.70 0.37 10.34
C LYS A 98 12.82 -0.17 11.46
N GLU A 99 11.54 -0.44 11.18
CA GLU A 99 10.64 -1.03 12.18
C GLU A 99 11.12 -2.41 12.63
N VAL A 100 11.64 -3.20 11.69
CA VAL A 100 12.26 -4.50 12.03
C VAL A 100 13.45 -4.29 12.97
N ALA A 101 14.33 -3.34 12.67
CA ALA A 101 15.50 -3.04 13.50
C ALA A 101 15.11 -2.62 14.92
N ILE A 102 14.07 -1.79 15.06
CA ILE A 102 13.56 -1.34 16.37
C ILE A 102 13.01 -2.53 17.15
N CYS A 103 12.22 -3.40 16.50
CA CYS A 103 11.62 -4.56 17.13
C CYS A 103 12.67 -5.61 17.51
N SER A 104 13.83 -5.63 16.85
CA SER A 104 14.91 -6.58 17.09
C SER A 104 15.81 -6.15 18.26
N SER A 105 15.75 -4.92 18.65
CA SER A 105 16.55 -4.40 19.75
C SER A 105 15.77 -4.34 21.06
#